data_9fdff60f5d1c7935fc1cd80ac02bbc7d
#
_entry.id   9fdff60f5d1c7935fc1cd80ac02bbc7d
#
_cell.length_a   1.000
_cell.length_b   1.000
_cell.length_c   1.000
_cell.angle_alpha   90.00
_cell.angle_beta   90.00
_cell.angle_gamma   90.00
#
_symmetry.space_group_name_H-M   'P 1'
#
loop_
_entity.id
_entity.type
_entity.pdbx_description
1 polymer ?
#
loop_
_entity_poly.entity_id
_entity_poly.type
_entity_poly.pdbx_seq_one_letter_code
_entity_poly.pdbx_strand_id
1 'polypeptide(L)'
;GAQVLALTGAAGACVFWLLAAGQRQPILSREALWGMPLARTLAEAAAAVLYILALALAPLTLTSALLQASPLVVVAGAALFLGETVGWRRWASILIGFAGVLVILEPWDAAFDPTGLLTVACVVVLAVRDLATRVMPARIGTFQVATWAYLGLVPAGMALMAGMGQGFVPPTPGQWAGLGGALVSGLFGYYAVVAAMRLGEVSVVAPFRYARLVFAMAIAMIFLGERPTG
;
A
#
# COMPACT_ATOMS: atom_id res chain seq x y z
N GLY A 1 15.73 0.96 3.61
CA GLY A 1 14.34 1.12 3.09
C GLY A 1 14.31 1.23 1.57
N ALA A 2 14.90 2.31 1.01
CA ALA A 2 14.80 2.62 -0.43
C ALA A 2 15.38 1.52 -1.35
N GLN A 3 16.53 0.95 -1.00
CA GLN A 3 17.13 -0.17 -1.76
C GLN A 3 16.23 -1.42 -1.77
N VAL A 4 15.61 -1.74 -0.63
CA VAL A 4 14.68 -2.88 -0.52
C VAL A 4 13.49 -2.65 -1.44
N LEU A 5 12.96 -1.41 -1.51
CA LEU A 5 11.87 -1.05 -2.41
C LEU A 5 12.23 -1.30 -3.88
N ALA A 6 13.42 -0.88 -4.32
CA ALA A 6 13.89 -1.11 -5.70
C ALA A 6 14.08 -2.60 -6.01
N LEU A 7 14.71 -3.36 -5.09
CA LEU A 7 14.96 -4.80 -5.26
C LEU A 7 13.66 -5.60 -5.29
N THR A 8 12.75 -5.36 -4.34
CA THR A 8 11.44 -6.03 -4.31
C THR A 8 10.58 -5.61 -5.50
N GLY A 9 10.68 -4.34 -5.92
CA GLY A 9 10.05 -3.83 -7.15
C GLY A 9 10.49 -4.61 -8.38
N ALA A 10 11.80 -4.73 -8.60
CA ALA A 10 12.36 -5.45 -9.74
C ALA A 10 11.99 -6.95 -9.72
N ALA A 11 12.20 -7.62 -8.58
CA ALA A 11 11.90 -9.03 -8.45
C ALA A 11 10.38 -9.32 -8.60
N GLY A 12 9.53 -8.52 -7.97
CA GLY A 12 8.08 -8.66 -8.08
C GLY A 12 7.56 -8.39 -9.48
N ALA A 13 8.11 -7.37 -10.17
CA ALA A 13 7.77 -7.10 -11.56
C ALA A 13 8.13 -8.29 -12.47
N CYS A 14 9.31 -8.89 -12.29
CA CYS A 14 9.71 -10.08 -13.03
C CYS A 14 8.75 -11.26 -12.80
N VAL A 15 8.40 -11.55 -11.54
CA VAL A 15 7.48 -12.66 -11.22
C VAL A 15 6.10 -12.43 -11.83
N PHE A 16 5.52 -11.24 -11.62
CA PHE A 16 4.19 -10.95 -12.17
C PHE A 16 4.20 -10.86 -13.70
N TRP A 17 5.29 -10.40 -14.30
CA TRP A 17 5.45 -10.44 -15.75
C TRP A 17 5.45 -11.86 -16.29
N LEU A 18 6.19 -12.78 -15.68
CA LEU A 18 6.21 -14.19 -16.06
C LEU A 18 4.81 -14.84 -15.93
N LEU A 19 4.09 -14.53 -14.84
CA LEU A 19 2.72 -15.02 -14.64
C LEU A 19 1.74 -14.43 -15.68
N ALA A 20 1.87 -13.15 -16.01
CA ALA A 20 1.06 -12.51 -17.04
C ALA A 20 1.37 -13.07 -18.44
N ALA A 21 2.65 -13.30 -18.75
CA ALA A 21 3.08 -13.90 -20.01
C ALA A 21 2.55 -15.35 -20.16
N GLY A 22 2.57 -16.14 -19.07
CA GLY A 22 1.97 -17.47 -19.04
C GLY A 22 0.46 -17.46 -19.32
N GLN A 23 -0.23 -16.38 -18.97
CA GLN A 23 -1.66 -16.17 -19.29
C GLN A 23 -1.88 -15.44 -20.63
N ARG A 24 -0.84 -15.22 -21.42
CA ARG A 24 -0.86 -14.46 -22.69
C ARG A 24 -1.43 -13.05 -22.55
N GLN A 25 -1.26 -12.43 -21.38
CA GLN A 25 -1.68 -11.05 -21.14
C GLN A 25 -0.62 -10.09 -21.74
N PRO A 26 -1.02 -9.13 -22.62
CA PRO A 26 -0.08 -8.19 -23.23
C PRO A 26 0.38 -7.14 -22.20
N ILE A 27 1.63 -7.22 -21.74
CA ILE A 27 2.17 -6.28 -20.74
C ILE A 27 2.27 -4.87 -21.32
N LEU A 28 2.76 -4.75 -22.57
CA LEU A 28 2.97 -3.48 -23.26
C LEU A 28 1.74 -3.14 -24.13
N SER A 29 0.58 -3.01 -23.51
CA SER A 29 -0.58 -2.46 -24.20
C SER A 29 -0.68 -0.96 -23.97
N ARG A 30 -1.09 -0.19 -25.01
CA ARG A 30 -1.33 1.26 -24.88
C ARG A 30 -2.30 1.57 -23.74
N GLU A 31 -3.25 0.68 -23.52
CA GLU A 31 -4.25 0.80 -22.45
C GLU A 31 -3.68 0.64 -21.04
N ALA A 32 -2.63 -0.16 -20.88
CA ALA A 32 -1.94 -0.32 -19.59
C ALA A 32 -1.06 0.88 -19.25
N LEU A 33 -0.65 1.65 -20.25
CA LEU A 33 0.27 2.79 -20.12
C LEU A 33 -0.45 4.14 -19.98
N TRP A 34 -1.79 4.19 -20.14
CA TRP A 34 -2.55 5.43 -20.10
C TRP A 34 -3.82 5.31 -19.23
N GLY A 35 -4.31 6.46 -18.78
CA GLY A 35 -5.56 6.52 -18.01
C GLY A 35 -5.43 5.93 -16.61
N MET A 36 -6.42 5.15 -16.19
CA MET A 36 -6.49 4.60 -14.84
C MET A 36 -5.34 3.66 -14.46
N PRO A 37 -4.80 2.79 -15.35
CA PRO A 37 -3.64 1.97 -15.03
C PRO A 37 -2.39 2.79 -14.71
N LEU A 38 -2.13 3.84 -15.49
CA LEU A 38 -1.01 4.76 -15.22
C LEU A 38 -1.22 5.50 -13.90
N ALA A 39 -2.41 6.09 -13.70
CA ALA A 39 -2.74 6.80 -12.46
C ALA A 39 -2.56 5.89 -11.23
N ARG A 40 -3.00 4.64 -11.31
CA ARG A 40 -2.82 3.64 -10.27
C ARG A 40 -1.34 3.32 -10.02
N THR A 41 -0.54 3.13 -11.07
CA THR A 41 0.89 2.84 -10.96
C THR A 41 1.65 4.02 -10.34
N LEU A 42 1.32 5.24 -10.74
CA LEU A 42 1.90 6.44 -10.14
C LEU A 42 1.48 6.61 -8.67
N ALA A 43 0.23 6.32 -8.34
CA ALA A 43 -0.24 6.34 -6.96
C ALA A 43 0.48 5.28 -6.10
N GLU A 44 0.74 4.07 -6.64
CA GLU A 44 1.53 3.03 -5.94
C GLU A 44 2.95 3.53 -5.64
N ALA A 45 3.63 4.07 -6.65
CA ALA A 45 4.98 4.60 -6.51
C ALA A 45 5.02 5.78 -5.52
N ALA A 46 4.09 6.73 -5.65
CA ALA A 46 3.99 7.87 -4.74
C ALA A 46 3.70 7.45 -3.29
N ALA A 47 2.78 6.50 -3.09
CA ALA A 47 2.48 5.97 -1.76
C ALA A 47 3.71 5.29 -1.14
N ALA A 48 4.48 4.52 -1.93
CA ALA A 48 5.69 3.87 -1.46
C ALA A 48 6.76 4.89 -1.06
N VAL A 49 6.94 5.96 -1.84
CA VAL A 49 7.85 7.07 -1.51
C VAL A 49 7.43 7.74 -0.20
N LEU A 50 6.16 8.15 -0.10
CA LEU A 50 5.62 8.81 1.10
C LEU A 50 5.73 7.92 2.33
N TYR A 51 5.47 6.62 2.19
CA TYR A 51 5.60 5.67 3.28
C TYR A 51 7.05 5.53 3.77
N ILE A 52 8.02 5.41 2.85
CA ILE A 52 9.44 5.32 3.23
C ILE A 52 9.91 6.63 3.88
N LEU A 53 9.47 7.79 3.37
CA LEU A 53 9.79 9.09 3.99
C LEU A 53 9.13 9.22 5.37
N ALA A 54 7.87 8.81 5.53
CA ALA A 54 7.21 8.79 6.82
C ALA A 54 7.97 7.92 7.84
N LEU A 55 8.39 6.71 7.44
CA LEU A 55 9.19 5.83 8.30
C LEU A 55 10.57 6.38 8.66
N ALA A 56 11.13 7.26 7.81
CA ALA A 56 12.45 7.84 8.04
C ALA A 56 12.39 9.11 8.91
N LEU A 57 11.29 9.86 8.86
CA LEU A 57 11.18 11.21 9.43
C LEU A 57 10.18 11.31 10.57
N ALA A 58 9.12 10.50 10.57
CA ALA A 58 8.07 10.52 11.60
C ALA A 58 8.25 9.39 12.63
N PRO A 59 7.74 9.56 13.86
CA PRO A 59 7.69 8.47 14.84
C PRO A 59 6.95 7.24 14.30
N LEU A 60 7.53 6.05 14.51
CA LEU A 60 6.95 4.80 14.00
C LEU A 60 5.54 4.54 14.55
N THR A 61 5.30 4.88 15.80
CA THR A 61 3.99 4.77 16.45
C THR A 61 2.94 5.63 15.77
N LEU A 62 3.26 6.91 15.48
CA LEU A 62 2.40 7.85 14.78
C LEU A 62 2.10 7.34 13.35
N THR A 63 3.14 6.97 12.60
CA THR A 63 3.00 6.42 11.25
C THR A 63 2.12 5.16 11.24
N SER A 64 2.36 4.23 12.15
CA SER A 64 1.60 2.98 12.22
C SER A 64 0.13 3.21 12.58
N ALA A 65 -0.16 4.13 13.49
CA ALA A 65 -1.51 4.47 13.90
C ALA A 65 -2.29 5.16 12.75
N LEU A 66 -1.69 6.17 12.11
CA LEU A 66 -2.32 6.90 11.01
C LEU A 66 -2.59 6.01 9.79
N LEU A 67 -1.72 5.05 9.48
CA LEU A 67 -1.94 4.09 8.39
C LEU A 67 -3.20 3.22 8.58
N GLN A 68 -3.63 3.02 9.82
CA GLN A 68 -4.86 2.29 10.10
C GLN A 68 -6.13 3.02 9.63
N ALA A 69 -6.04 4.32 9.35
CA ALA A 69 -7.13 5.08 8.74
C ALA A 69 -7.33 4.74 7.23
N SER A 70 -6.37 4.06 6.59
CA SER A 70 -6.45 3.77 5.14
C SER A 70 -7.78 3.13 4.70
N PRO A 71 -8.33 2.09 5.36
CA PRO A 71 -9.62 1.53 4.95
C PRO A 71 -10.78 2.52 5.06
N LEU A 72 -10.74 3.45 6.02
CA LEU A 72 -11.79 4.47 6.19
C LEU A 72 -11.78 5.46 5.03
N VAL A 73 -10.59 5.94 4.63
CA VAL A 73 -10.43 6.86 3.50
C VAL A 73 -10.84 6.18 2.20
N VAL A 74 -10.52 4.91 2.03
CA VAL A 74 -10.91 4.11 0.85
C VAL A 74 -12.44 3.97 0.78
N VAL A 75 -13.12 3.65 1.89
CA VAL A 75 -14.60 3.52 1.93
C VAL A 75 -15.26 4.87 1.69
N ALA A 76 -14.75 5.95 2.30
CA ALA A 76 -15.25 7.31 2.05
C ALA A 76 -15.10 7.68 0.56
N GLY A 77 -13.93 7.41 -0.02
CA GLY A 77 -13.68 7.64 -1.45
C GLY A 77 -14.60 6.82 -2.37
N ALA A 78 -14.87 5.56 -2.03
CA ALA A 78 -15.80 4.72 -2.79
C ALA A 78 -17.22 5.28 -2.78
N ALA A 79 -17.69 5.76 -1.62
CA ALA A 79 -19.00 6.40 -1.52
C ALA A 79 -19.08 7.71 -2.33
N LEU A 80 -18.04 8.56 -2.24
CA LEU A 80 -18.05 9.89 -2.85
C LEU A 80 -17.79 9.86 -4.37
N PHE A 81 -16.90 8.99 -4.83
CA PHE A 81 -16.42 9.00 -6.22
C PHE A 81 -16.93 7.84 -7.07
N LEU A 82 -17.25 6.68 -6.45
CA LEU A 82 -17.75 5.51 -7.17
C LEU A 82 -19.25 5.29 -7.01
N GLY A 83 -19.92 6.11 -6.19
CA GLY A 83 -21.35 6.00 -5.95
C GLY A 83 -21.75 4.72 -5.20
N GLU A 84 -20.82 4.08 -4.47
CA GLU A 84 -21.15 2.94 -3.63
C GLU A 84 -22.10 3.36 -2.50
N THR A 85 -23.17 2.60 -2.29
CA THR A 85 -24.13 2.88 -1.21
C THR A 85 -23.54 2.51 0.14
N VAL A 86 -23.20 3.53 0.92
CA VAL A 86 -22.66 3.36 2.27
C VAL A 86 -23.75 3.72 3.30
N GLY A 87 -24.18 2.72 4.08
CA GLY A 87 -25.18 2.94 5.12
C GLY A 87 -24.68 3.86 6.24
N TRP A 88 -25.62 4.47 7.00
CA TRP A 88 -25.32 5.44 8.03
C TRP A 88 -24.34 4.94 9.11
N ARG A 89 -24.37 3.64 9.43
CA ARG A 89 -23.46 3.03 10.42
C ARG A 89 -22.01 3.09 9.94
N ARG A 90 -21.75 2.85 8.65
CA ARG A 90 -20.42 2.96 8.07
C ARG A 90 -19.95 4.42 8.01
N TRP A 91 -20.84 5.36 7.70
CA TRP A 91 -20.53 6.79 7.78
C TRP A 91 -20.17 7.22 9.20
N ALA A 92 -20.92 6.77 10.21
CA ALA A 92 -20.57 7.02 11.62
C ALA A 92 -19.19 6.48 11.96
N SER A 93 -18.86 5.25 11.54
CA SER A 93 -17.52 4.67 11.75
C SER A 93 -16.40 5.46 11.06
N ILE A 94 -16.66 5.96 9.85
CA ILE A 94 -15.72 6.81 9.11
C ILE A 94 -15.47 8.12 9.89
N LEU A 95 -16.52 8.79 10.34
CA LEU A 95 -16.42 10.05 11.10
C LEU A 95 -15.70 9.86 12.43
N ILE A 96 -16.01 8.80 13.17
CA ILE A 96 -15.31 8.45 14.42
C ILE A 96 -13.82 8.15 14.14
N GLY A 97 -13.53 7.42 13.06
CA GLY A 97 -12.16 7.13 12.67
C GLY A 97 -11.38 8.37 12.28
N PHE A 98 -11.99 9.32 11.55
CA PHE A 98 -11.35 10.60 11.25
C PHE A 98 -11.13 11.45 12.50
N ALA A 99 -12.10 11.46 13.44
CA ALA A 99 -11.90 12.11 14.74
C ALA A 99 -10.69 11.50 15.48
N GLY A 100 -10.55 10.16 15.46
CA GLY A 100 -9.37 9.48 15.99
C GLY A 100 -8.06 9.89 15.33
N VAL A 101 -8.05 10.06 14.00
CA VAL A 101 -6.87 10.58 13.26
C VAL A 101 -6.50 11.98 13.75
N LEU A 102 -7.47 12.87 13.95
CA LEU A 102 -7.24 14.21 14.44
C LEU A 102 -6.70 14.20 15.88
N VAL A 103 -7.24 13.34 16.75
CA VAL A 103 -6.74 13.17 18.11
C VAL A 103 -5.30 12.65 18.14
N ILE A 104 -4.93 11.73 17.26
CA ILE A 104 -3.56 11.20 17.17
C ILE A 104 -2.59 12.22 16.57
N LEU A 105 -3.05 13.02 15.62
CA LEU A 105 -2.23 14.00 14.92
C LEU A 105 -2.04 15.28 15.75
N GLU A 106 -3.00 15.60 16.62
CA GLU A 106 -3.02 16.80 17.48
C GLU A 106 -2.64 18.09 16.75
N PRO A 107 -3.28 18.45 15.61
CA PRO A 107 -2.85 19.56 14.77
C PRO A 107 -3.02 20.94 15.45
N TRP A 108 -3.69 20.99 16.60
CA TRP A 108 -3.91 22.18 17.44
C TRP A 108 -2.87 22.34 18.56
N ASP A 109 -2.01 21.32 18.77
CA ASP A 109 -0.98 21.37 19.80
C ASP A 109 0.24 22.14 19.31
N ALA A 110 0.88 22.87 20.23
CA ALA A 110 2.14 23.58 19.96
C ALA A 110 3.30 22.60 19.64
N ALA A 111 3.18 21.34 20.06
CA ALA A 111 4.12 20.25 19.77
C ALA A 111 3.76 19.46 18.50
N PHE A 112 2.85 19.97 17.66
CA PHE A 112 2.45 19.31 16.42
C PHE A 112 3.65 18.92 15.55
N ASP A 113 3.76 17.63 15.24
CA ASP A 113 4.79 17.13 14.36
C ASP A 113 4.28 17.07 12.90
N PRO A 114 4.71 18.00 12.03
CA PRO A 114 4.27 18.06 10.64
C PRO A 114 4.68 16.83 9.82
N THR A 115 5.64 16.02 10.29
CA THR A 115 6.05 14.79 9.60
C THR A 115 4.93 13.74 9.55
N GLY A 116 3.98 13.79 10.48
CA GLY A 116 2.75 12.99 10.45
C GLY A 116 1.90 13.22 9.19
N LEU A 117 1.97 14.42 8.58
CA LEU A 117 1.27 14.74 7.33
C LEU A 117 1.77 13.89 6.15
N LEU A 118 3.01 13.41 6.17
CA LEU A 118 3.52 12.47 5.17
C LEU A 118 2.72 11.16 5.19
N THR A 119 2.39 10.68 6.39
CA THR A 119 1.56 9.49 6.54
C THR A 119 0.13 9.73 6.10
N VAL A 120 -0.45 10.88 6.43
CA VAL A 120 -1.79 11.26 5.95
C VAL A 120 -1.82 11.33 4.42
N ALA A 121 -0.83 11.97 3.80
CA ALA A 121 -0.70 12.01 2.34
C ALA A 121 -0.56 10.60 1.76
N CYS A 122 0.25 9.73 2.38
CA CYS A 122 0.38 8.32 1.98
C CYS A 122 -0.97 7.61 2.02
N VAL A 123 -1.75 7.76 3.08
CA VAL A 123 -3.09 7.15 3.23
C VAL A 123 -4.04 7.60 2.14
N VAL A 124 -4.06 8.90 1.81
CA VAL A 124 -4.89 9.44 0.72
C VAL A 124 -4.46 8.87 -0.63
N VAL A 125 -3.17 8.82 -0.91
CA VAL A 125 -2.65 8.27 -2.17
C VAL A 125 -2.91 6.77 -2.28
N LEU A 126 -2.81 6.01 -1.17
CA LEU A 126 -3.23 4.61 -1.11
C LEU A 126 -4.72 4.44 -1.43
N ALA A 127 -5.57 5.34 -0.94
CA ALA A 127 -6.99 5.30 -1.28
C ALA A 127 -7.22 5.57 -2.78
N VAL A 128 -6.55 6.56 -3.36
CA VAL A 128 -6.61 6.81 -4.82
C VAL A 128 -6.19 5.57 -5.61
N ARG A 129 -5.09 4.91 -5.21
CA ARG A 129 -4.63 3.66 -5.82
C ARG A 129 -5.71 2.56 -5.78
N ASP A 130 -6.34 2.37 -4.61
CA ASP A 130 -7.34 1.32 -4.42
C ASP A 130 -8.61 1.60 -5.22
N LEU A 131 -9.08 2.85 -5.24
CA LEU A 131 -10.21 3.29 -6.06
C LEU A 131 -9.91 3.14 -7.56
N ALA A 132 -8.71 3.53 -8.00
CA ALA A 132 -8.28 3.32 -9.39
C ALA A 132 -8.23 1.82 -9.76
N THR A 133 -7.85 0.95 -8.81
CA THR A 133 -7.90 -0.50 -8.99
C THR A 133 -9.32 -1.00 -9.20
N ARG A 134 -10.29 -0.46 -8.48
CA ARG A 134 -11.72 -0.84 -8.57
C ARG A 134 -12.32 -0.51 -9.93
N VAL A 135 -11.99 0.66 -10.49
CA VAL A 135 -12.52 1.11 -11.79
C VAL A 135 -11.66 0.65 -12.98
N MET A 136 -10.69 -0.22 -12.74
CA MET A 136 -9.81 -0.73 -13.79
C MET A 136 -10.62 -1.49 -14.85
N PRO A 137 -10.38 -1.25 -16.16
CA PRO A 137 -11.04 -2.00 -17.21
C PRO A 137 -10.85 -3.51 -17.07
N ALA A 138 -11.92 -4.31 -17.25
CA ALA A 138 -11.90 -5.76 -17.08
C ALA A 138 -10.89 -6.47 -18.01
N ARG A 139 -10.62 -5.90 -19.19
CA ARG A 139 -9.65 -6.40 -20.17
C ARG A 139 -8.19 -6.35 -19.70
N ILE A 140 -7.88 -5.52 -18.69
CA ILE A 140 -6.54 -5.46 -18.11
C ILE A 140 -6.46 -6.51 -17.00
N GLY A 141 -5.59 -7.49 -17.15
CA GLY A 141 -5.45 -8.60 -16.21
C GLY A 141 -4.85 -8.17 -14.87
N THR A 142 -5.17 -8.91 -13.81
CA THR A 142 -4.65 -8.63 -12.47
C THR A 142 -3.12 -8.73 -12.41
N PHE A 143 -2.52 -9.71 -13.11
CA PHE A 143 -1.06 -9.83 -13.18
C PHE A 143 -0.41 -8.69 -13.96
N GLN A 144 -1.07 -8.20 -15.01
CA GLN A 144 -0.62 -7.03 -15.75
C GLN A 144 -0.59 -5.77 -14.86
N VAL A 145 -1.65 -5.54 -14.11
CA VAL A 145 -1.73 -4.44 -13.12
C VAL A 145 -0.63 -4.56 -12.07
N ALA A 146 -0.42 -5.77 -11.54
CA ALA A 146 0.62 -6.03 -10.55
C ALA A 146 2.03 -5.81 -11.12
N THR A 147 2.29 -6.25 -12.37
CA THR A 147 3.57 -6.02 -13.05
C THR A 147 3.93 -4.53 -13.11
N TRP A 148 3.00 -3.70 -13.58
CA TRP A 148 3.22 -2.25 -13.69
C TRP A 148 3.40 -1.58 -12.33
N ALA A 149 2.64 -2.03 -11.34
CA ALA A 149 2.78 -1.53 -9.98
C ALA A 149 4.18 -1.77 -9.41
N TYR A 150 4.65 -3.01 -9.48
CA TYR A 150 5.99 -3.35 -8.99
C TYR A 150 7.09 -2.72 -9.83
N LEU A 151 6.89 -2.59 -11.15
CA LEU A 151 7.84 -1.90 -12.01
C LEU A 151 7.97 -0.41 -11.64
N GLY A 152 6.86 0.24 -11.24
CA GLY A 152 6.87 1.62 -10.77
C GLY A 152 7.64 1.83 -9.45
N LEU A 153 7.79 0.78 -8.63
CA LEU A 153 8.58 0.86 -7.39
C LEU A 153 10.09 0.94 -7.66
N VAL A 154 10.57 0.46 -8.82
CA VAL A 154 12.01 0.49 -9.15
C VAL A 154 12.51 1.94 -9.26
N PRO A 155 11.98 2.79 -10.15
CA PRO A 155 12.43 4.17 -10.23
C PRO A 155 12.14 4.95 -8.95
N ALA A 156 11.04 4.64 -8.24
CA ALA A 156 10.73 5.25 -6.95
C ALA A 156 11.80 4.94 -5.89
N GLY A 157 12.21 3.68 -5.79
CA GLY A 157 13.29 3.27 -4.89
C GLY A 157 14.64 3.87 -5.26
N MET A 158 14.96 3.90 -6.56
CA MET A 158 16.19 4.53 -7.06
C MET A 158 16.23 6.05 -6.79
N ALA A 159 15.13 6.74 -7.04
CA ALA A 159 14.99 8.17 -6.76
C ALA A 159 15.17 8.48 -5.27
N LEU A 160 14.56 7.66 -4.39
CA LEU A 160 14.75 7.77 -2.94
C LEU A 160 16.20 7.53 -2.53
N MET A 161 16.86 6.50 -3.07
CA MET A 161 18.28 6.25 -2.80
C MET A 161 19.14 7.45 -3.19
N ALA A 162 18.93 7.99 -4.38
CA ALA A 162 19.65 9.16 -4.86
C ALA A 162 19.38 10.39 -3.99
N GLY A 163 18.10 10.67 -3.67
CA GLY A 163 17.70 11.81 -2.84
C GLY A 163 18.19 11.74 -1.39
N MET A 164 18.36 10.53 -0.85
CA MET A 164 18.90 10.29 0.50
C MET A 164 20.43 10.09 0.51
N GLY A 165 21.11 10.21 -0.62
CA GLY A 165 22.56 9.98 -0.74
C GLY A 165 22.98 8.54 -0.41
N GLN A 166 22.06 7.57 -0.53
CA GLN A 166 22.33 6.17 -0.21
C GLN A 166 22.91 5.43 -1.42
N GLY A 167 24.14 4.88 -1.25
CA GLY A 167 24.70 3.95 -2.21
C GLY A 167 24.06 2.56 -2.14
N PHE A 168 24.29 1.75 -3.18
CA PHE A 168 23.88 0.34 -3.16
C PHE A 168 24.80 -0.45 -2.22
N VAL A 169 24.21 -1.16 -1.27
CA VAL A 169 24.91 -2.06 -0.35
C VAL A 169 24.44 -3.49 -0.65
N PRO A 170 25.34 -4.41 -1.08
CA PRO A 170 24.95 -5.79 -1.34
C PRO A 170 24.37 -6.44 -0.09
N PRO A 171 23.16 -7.04 -0.17
CA PRO A 171 22.58 -7.72 0.98
C PRO A 171 23.40 -8.95 1.37
N THR A 172 23.48 -9.23 2.66
CA THR A 172 24.07 -10.47 3.18
C THR A 172 23.20 -11.69 2.85
N PRO A 173 23.73 -12.92 2.89
CA PRO A 173 22.93 -14.13 2.62
C PRO A 173 21.66 -14.24 3.48
N GLY A 174 21.72 -13.86 4.77
CA GLY A 174 20.55 -13.83 5.65
C GLY A 174 19.50 -12.79 5.24
N GLN A 175 19.97 -11.61 4.78
CA GLN A 175 19.08 -10.57 4.25
C GLN A 175 18.42 -11.01 2.93
N TRP A 176 19.14 -11.73 2.06
CA TRP A 176 18.56 -12.33 0.85
C TRP A 176 17.45 -13.34 1.17
N ALA A 177 17.66 -14.19 2.16
CA ALA A 177 16.63 -15.14 2.62
C ALA A 177 15.39 -14.40 3.16
N GLY A 178 15.59 -13.37 3.98
CA GLY A 178 14.51 -12.52 4.49
C GLY A 178 13.76 -11.80 3.38
N LEU A 179 14.48 -11.21 2.39
CA LEU A 179 13.89 -10.57 1.22
C LEU A 179 13.07 -11.56 0.38
N GLY A 180 13.59 -12.78 0.19
CA GLY A 180 12.89 -13.85 -0.54
C GLY A 180 11.57 -14.24 0.14
N GLY A 181 11.59 -14.45 1.45
CA GLY A 181 10.39 -14.76 2.23
C GLY A 181 9.36 -13.62 2.20
N ALA A 182 9.82 -12.38 2.39
CA ALA A 182 8.97 -11.19 2.31
C ALA A 182 8.41 -11.00 0.89
N LEU A 183 9.19 -11.28 -0.15
CA LEU A 183 8.74 -11.20 -1.54
C LEU A 183 7.62 -12.22 -1.80
N VAL A 184 7.81 -13.48 -1.47
CA VAL A 184 6.81 -14.53 -1.72
C VAL A 184 5.50 -14.21 -1.02
N SER A 185 5.53 -13.91 0.29
CA SER A 185 4.33 -13.55 1.05
C SER A 185 3.71 -12.25 0.57
N GLY A 186 4.55 -11.26 0.24
CA GLY A 186 4.13 -9.97 -0.30
C GLY A 186 3.44 -10.08 -1.66
N LEU A 187 3.97 -10.87 -2.60
CA LEU A 187 3.38 -11.09 -3.92
C LEU A 187 2.01 -11.75 -3.82
N PHE A 188 1.89 -12.79 -2.97
CA PHE A 188 0.62 -13.46 -2.74
C PHE A 188 -0.43 -12.51 -2.13
N GLY A 189 -0.05 -11.80 -1.06
CA GLY A 189 -0.93 -10.84 -0.41
C GLY A 189 -1.33 -9.70 -1.34
N TYR A 190 -0.39 -9.18 -2.12
CA TYR A 190 -0.65 -8.13 -3.09
C TYR A 190 -1.64 -8.57 -4.18
N TYR A 191 -1.42 -9.74 -4.77
CA TYR A 191 -2.35 -10.31 -5.74
C TYR A 191 -3.75 -10.47 -5.15
N ALA A 192 -3.86 -11.03 -3.95
CA ALA A 192 -5.14 -11.23 -3.27
C ALA A 192 -5.89 -9.92 -3.04
N VAL A 193 -5.19 -8.86 -2.58
CA VAL A 193 -5.80 -7.53 -2.38
C VAL A 193 -6.25 -6.92 -3.69
N VAL A 194 -5.41 -6.95 -4.75
CA VAL A 194 -5.77 -6.40 -6.05
C VAL A 194 -6.97 -7.15 -6.65
N ALA A 195 -6.97 -8.48 -6.57
CA ALA A 195 -8.08 -9.30 -7.04
C ALA A 195 -9.38 -9.00 -6.27
N ALA A 196 -9.31 -8.92 -4.93
CA ALA A 196 -10.47 -8.62 -4.09
C ALA A 196 -11.06 -7.23 -4.40
N MET A 197 -10.22 -6.21 -4.59
CA MET A 197 -10.67 -4.85 -4.93
C MET A 197 -11.32 -4.77 -6.31
N ARG A 198 -11.00 -5.69 -7.21
CA ARG A 198 -11.61 -5.74 -8.56
C ARG A 198 -12.93 -6.49 -8.59
N LEU A 199 -13.11 -7.48 -7.70
CA LEU A 199 -14.30 -8.35 -7.69
C LEU A 199 -15.40 -7.83 -6.76
N GLY A 200 -15.03 -7.29 -5.59
CA GLY A 200 -15.96 -6.88 -4.56
C GLY A 200 -16.22 -5.37 -4.50
N GLU A 201 -17.27 -4.98 -3.80
CA GLU A 201 -17.45 -3.58 -3.41
C GLU A 201 -16.34 -3.14 -2.48
N VAL A 202 -15.76 -1.98 -2.74
CA VAL A 202 -14.64 -1.45 -1.95
C VAL A 202 -15.05 -1.26 -0.49
N SER A 203 -16.26 -0.79 -0.26
CA SER A 203 -16.83 -0.60 1.07
C SER A 203 -16.96 -1.88 1.90
N VAL A 204 -17.00 -3.05 1.24
CA VAL A 204 -17.03 -4.36 1.90
C VAL A 204 -15.60 -4.89 2.05
N VAL A 205 -14.77 -4.80 1.02
CA VAL A 205 -13.42 -5.39 0.98
C VAL A 205 -12.43 -4.64 1.88
N ALA A 206 -12.48 -3.30 1.89
CA ALA A 206 -11.49 -2.50 2.60
C ALA A 206 -11.38 -2.78 4.12
N PRO A 207 -12.48 -2.99 4.87
CA PRO A 207 -12.41 -3.31 6.30
C PRO A 207 -11.69 -4.63 6.62
N PHE A 208 -11.70 -5.62 5.71
CA PHE A 208 -10.97 -6.88 5.92
C PHE A 208 -9.46 -6.67 6.04
N ARG A 209 -8.93 -5.54 5.59
CA ARG A 209 -7.51 -5.20 5.74
C ARG A 209 -7.09 -5.07 7.21
N TYR A 210 -8.04 -4.83 8.12
CA TYR A 210 -7.75 -4.84 9.57
C TYR A 210 -7.39 -6.23 10.09
N ALA A 211 -7.78 -7.32 9.39
CA ALA A 211 -7.40 -8.68 9.76
C ALA A 211 -5.87 -8.85 9.86
N ARG A 212 -5.08 -8.05 9.11
CA ARG A 212 -3.62 -8.06 9.21
C ARG A 212 -3.11 -7.81 10.62
N LEU A 213 -3.83 -7.01 11.43
CA LEU A 213 -3.45 -6.73 12.82
C LEU A 213 -3.57 -7.97 13.69
N VAL A 214 -4.67 -8.73 13.50
CA VAL A 214 -4.89 -9.99 14.21
C VAL A 214 -3.80 -11.01 13.87
N PHE A 215 -3.49 -11.14 12.58
CA PHE A 215 -2.42 -12.04 12.13
C PHE A 215 -1.04 -11.57 12.58
N ALA A 216 -0.74 -10.26 12.53
CA ALA A 216 0.53 -9.73 13.00
C ALA A 216 0.71 -9.96 14.50
N MET A 217 -0.35 -9.74 15.30
CA MET A 217 -0.33 -10.00 16.74
C MET A 217 -0.17 -11.49 17.04
N ALA A 218 -0.86 -12.37 16.31
CA ALA A 218 -0.71 -13.81 16.47
C ALA A 218 0.72 -14.26 16.15
N ILE A 219 1.32 -13.75 15.07
CA ILE A 219 2.71 -14.04 14.70
C ILE A 219 3.68 -13.54 15.77
N ALA A 220 3.49 -12.31 16.26
CA ALA A 220 4.33 -11.74 17.32
C ALA A 220 4.28 -12.58 18.61
N MET A 221 3.09 -13.03 19.01
CA MET A 221 2.95 -13.89 20.20
C MET A 221 3.56 -15.27 20.00
N ILE A 222 3.35 -15.91 18.84
CA ILE A 222 3.77 -17.29 18.61
C ILE A 222 5.28 -17.39 18.34
N PHE A 223 5.82 -16.49 17.51
CA PHE A 223 7.20 -16.58 17.02
C PHE A 223 8.18 -15.68 17.76
N LEU A 224 7.73 -14.52 18.28
CA LEU A 224 8.59 -13.57 18.97
C LEU A 224 8.39 -13.60 20.49
N GLY A 225 7.40 -14.34 20.99
CA GLY A 225 7.11 -14.44 22.44
C GLY A 225 6.60 -13.13 23.06
N GLU A 226 6.21 -12.16 22.21
CA GLU A 226 5.68 -10.88 22.69
C GLU A 226 4.33 -11.09 23.38
N ARG A 227 4.16 -10.46 24.55
CA ARG A 227 2.87 -10.43 25.24
C ARG A 227 2.27 -9.04 25.07
N PRO A 228 1.01 -8.92 24.56
CA PRO A 228 0.34 -7.64 24.54
C PRO A 228 0.26 -7.08 25.96
N THR A 229 0.88 -5.96 26.20
CA THR A 229 0.65 -5.14 27.40
C THR A 229 -0.66 -4.42 27.20
N GLY A 230 -1.64 -4.66 28.10
CA GLY A 230 -2.93 -4.00 28.12
C GLY A 230 -2.84 -2.52 28.42
#